data_d7b6fdf528bb3dcef9e8609d6acf0048
#
_entry.id   d7b6fdf528bb3dcef9e8609d6acf0048
#
_cell.length_a   1.000
_cell.length_b   1.000
_cell.length_c   1.000
_cell.angle_alpha   90.00
_cell.angle_beta   90.00
_cell.angle_gamma   90.00
#
_symmetry.space_group_name_H-M   'P 1'
#
loop_
_entity.id
_entity.type
_entity.pdbx_description
1 polymer ?
#
loop_
_entity_poly.entity_id
_entity_poly.type
_entity_poly.pdbx_seq_one_letter_code
_entity_poly.pdbx_strand_id
1 'polypeptide(L)'
;DLFPHGFNNLTPEMLPLAVQAAMAAIEKICPEAKNLLLIPEAGARDTFYLSNLQRLMRIFHQAGLNVRLGTLDADIKRPTKVALPDGGELTIEPLLRQRGRLGLKDFDPCTILLNNDLSAGVPKVLQGLHEQYLLPPLQAGWTVRRKSRHFRSYEEVAKKFAKLLGMDPWLINPMFAQCGEVDFSEGTGIECVQSSADALIAK
;
A
#
# COMPACT_ATOMS: atom_id res chain seq x y z
N ASP A 1 7.12 -3.41 -0.60
CA ASP A 1 5.69 -3.13 -0.70
C ASP A 1 5.39 -1.66 -0.76
N LEU A 2 4.37 -1.31 -1.52
CA LEU A 2 3.92 0.07 -1.65
C LEU A 2 2.86 0.43 -0.60
N PHE A 3 2.38 -0.57 0.11
CA PHE A 3 1.34 -0.39 1.11
C PHE A 3 1.95 -0.35 2.49
N PRO A 4 1.55 0.62 3.32
CA PRO A 4 2.03 0.69 4.68
C PRO A 4 1.54 -0.52 5.48
N HIS A 5 2.48 -1.37 5.86
CA HIS A 5 2.25 -2.54 6.73
C HIS A 5 3.07 -2.46 8.01
N GLY A 6 2.74 -3.29 8.98
CA GLY A 6 3.52 -3.47 10.20
C GLY A 6 3.33 -2.40 11.27
N PHE A 7 2.34 -1.51 11.12
CA PHE A 7 2.06 -0.48 12.12
C PHE A 7 1.58 -1.06 13.46
N ASN A 8 1.00 -2.24 13.45
CA ASN A 8 0.66 -2.99 14.66
C ASN A 8 1.89 -3.44 15.46
N ASN A 9 3.08 -3.46 14.86
CA ASN A 9 4.35 -3.77 15.53
C ASN A 9 5.07 -2.54 16.08
N LEU A 10 4.54 -1.33 15.89
CA LEU A 10 5.12 -0.11 16.46
C LEU A 10 5.03 -0.14 17.98
N THR A 11 6.17 0.10 18.61
CA THR A 11 6.20 0.30 20.06
C THR A 11 5.62 1.68 20.43
N PRO A 12 5.23 1.90 21.70
CA PRO A 12 4.76 3.21 22.16
C PRO A 12 5.76 4.35 21.86
N GLU A 13 7.07 4.06 21.96
CA GLU A 13 8.13 5.05 21.73
C GLU A 13 8.28 5.42 20.24
N MET A 14 7.92 4.49 19.33
CA MET A 14 7.96 4.74 17.88
C MET A 14 6.75 5.52 17.38
N LEU A 15 5.65 5.50 18.11
CA LEU A 15 4.40 6.13 17.66
C LEU A 15 4.56 7.64 17.41
N PRO A 16 5.22 8.44 18.28
CA PRO A 16 5.44 9.86 18.01
C PRO A 16 6.24 10.12 16.73
N LEU A 17 7.24 9.27 16.42
CA LEU A 17 8.03 9.39 15.20
C LEU A 17 7.18 9.11 13.95
N ALA A 18 6.29 8.12 14.02
CA ALA A 18 5.35 7.82 12.94
C ALA A 18 4.36 8.98 12.71
N VAL A 19 3.89 9.62 13.79
CA VAL A 19 3.03 10.80 13.70
C VAL A 19 3.77 11.98 13.07
N GLN A 20 5.01 12.25 13.49
CA GLN A 20 5.84 13.31 12.88
C GLN A 20 6.08 13.07 11.39
N ALA A 21 6.37 11.82 11.00
CA ALA A 21 6.55 11.46 9.60
C ALA A 21 5.24 11.67 8.80
N ALA A 22 4.09 11.34 9.37
CA ALA A 22 2.79 11.60 8.75
C ALA A 22 2.54 13.11 8.59
N MET A 23 2.80 13.92 9.62
CA MET A 23 2.67 15.39 9.55
C MET A 23 3.55 15.98 8.45
N ALA A 24 4.82 15.58 8.38
CA ALA A 24 5.74 16.05 7.34
C ALA A 24 5.30 15.64 5.93
N ALA A 25 4.75 14.43 5.78
CA ALA A 25 4.20 13.98 4.50
C ALA A 25 2.96 14.78 4.08
N ILE A 26 2.04 15.06 5.02
CA ILE A 26 0.84 15.86 4.79
C ILE A 26 1.23 17.28 4.36
N GLU A 27 2.13 17.92 5.10
CA GLU A 27 2.60 19.26 4.79
C GLU A 27 3.21 19.36 3.39
N LYS A 28 3.93 18.32 2.98
CA LYS A 28 4.56 18.27 1.65
C LYS A 28 3.58 18.00 0.51
N ILE A 29 2.57 17.14 0.73
CA ILE A 29 1.70 16.65 -0.34
C ILE A 29 0.43 17.51 -0.46
N CYS A 30 -0.20 17.81 0.66
CA CYS A 30 -1.44 18.57 0.70
C CYS A 30 -1.58 19.27 2.08
N PRO A 31 -0.92 20.43 2.30
CA PRO A 31 -0.89 21.11 3.60
C PRO A 31 -2.27 21.51 4.11
N GLU A 32 -3.24 21.72 3.22
CA GLU A 32 -4.62 22.04 3.55
C GLU A 32 -5.51 20.82 3.81
N ALA A 33 -4.91 19.60 3.82
CA ALA A 33 -5.65 18.37 4.04
C ALA A 33 -6.28 18.35 5.44
N LYS A 34 -7.59 18.18 5.49
CA LYS A 34 -8.36 17.93 6.71
C LYS A 34 -8.93 16.50 6.76
N ASN A 35 -9.28 15.99 5.60
CA ASN A 35 -9.93 14.69 5.43
C ASN A 35 -9.04 13.74 4.64
N LEU A 36 -8.84 12.53 5.15
CA LEU A 36 -8.14 11.44 4.50
C LEU A 36 -9.08 10.25 4.33
N LEU A 37 -9.28 9.82 3.09
CA LEU A 37 -9.97 8.57 2.79
C LEU A 37 -8.95 7.44 2.70
N LEU A 38 -9.07 6.46 3.58
CA LEU A 38 -8.26 5.24 3.55
C LEU A 38 -9.06 4.12 2.88
N ILE A 39 -8.51 3.50 1.84
CA ILE A 39 -9.15 2.41 1.10
C ILE A 39 -8.36 1.12 1.33
N PRO A 40 -8.86 0.20 2.17
CA PRO A 40 -8.23 -1.08 2.47
C PRO A 40 -8.47 -2.12 1.38
N GLU A 41 -7.84 -3.29 1.52
CA GLU A 41 -8.12 -4.47 0.73
C GLU A 41 -9.60 -4.88 0.82
N ALA A 42 -10.18 -5.23 -0.32
CA ALA A 42 -11.55 -5.70 -0.37
C ALA A 42 -11.66 -7.09 0.30
N GLY A 43 -12.67 -7.26 1.15
CA GLY A 43 -12.92 -8.52 1.83
C GLY A 43 -11.90 -8.92 2.91
N ALA A 44 -10.95 -8.04 3.25
CA ALA A 44 -9.98 -8.31 4.30
C ALA A 44 -10.68 -8.50 5.66
N ARG A 45 -10.62 -9.73 6.18
CA ARG A 45 -11.15 -10.12 7.50
C ARG A 45 -10.05 -10.56 8.46
N ASP A 46 -8.80 -10.49 8.01
CA ASP A 46 -7.65 -10.82 8.83
C ASP A 46 -7.50 -9.80 9.97
N THR A 47 -7.51 -10.31 11.19
CA THR A 47 -7.46 -9.52 12.42
C THR A 47 -6.17 -8.72 12.54
N PHE A 48 -5.04 -9.25 12.07
CA PHE A 48 -3.75 -8.53 12.04
C PHE A 48 -3.79 -7.36 11.06
N TYR A 49 -4.37 -7.56 9.91
CA TYR A 49 -4.55 -6.50 8.92
C TYR A 49 -5.47 -5.40 9.43
N LEU A 50 -6.59 -5.75 10.06
CA LEU A 50 -7.51 -4.78 10.66
C LEU A 50 -6.85 -3.98 11.79
N SER A 51 -6.04 -4.62 12.63
CA SER A 51 -5.26 -3.95 13.67
C SER A 51 -4.22 -2.99 13.09
N ASN A 52 -3.60 -3.37 11.97
CA ASN A 52 -2.70 -2.48 11.22
C ASN A 52 -3.43 -1.23 10.70
N LEU A 53 -4.62 -1.39 10.12
CA LEU A 53 -5.47 -0.28 9.67
C LEU A 53 -5.84 0.65 10.82
N GLN A 54 -6.28 0.10 11.95
CA GLN A 54 -6.62 0.88 13.14
C GLN A 54 -5.43 1.72 13.61
N ARG A 55 -4.24 1.11 13.66
CA ARG A 55 -3.02 1.81 14.07
C ARG A 55 -2.65 2.92 13.09
N LEU A 56 -2.74 2.64 11.79
CA LEU A 56 -2.50 3.62 10.74
C LEU A 56 -3.47 4.80 10.82
N MET A 57 -4.76 4.54 10.99
CA MET A 57 -5.76 5.58 11.21
C MET A 57 -5.44 6.43 12.44
N ARG A 58 -5.05 5.80 13.55
CA ARG A 58 -4.65 6.51 14.77
C ARG A 58 -3.47 7.46 14.54
N ILE A 59 -2.47 7.04 13.76
CA ILE A 59 -1.33 7.88 13.41
C ILE A 59 -1.81 9.12 12.67
N PHE A 60 -2.64 8.97 11.64
CA PHE A 60 -3.16 10.10 10.88
C PHE A 60 -4.11 11.00 11.67
N HIS A 61 -4.91 10.44 12.58
CA HIS A 61 -5.72 11.23 13.50
C HIS A 61 -4.85 12.08 14.43
N GLN A 62 -3.78 11.51 14.97
CA GLN A 62 -2.83 12.26 15.80
C GLN A 62 -2.04 13.30 15.00
N ALA A 63 -1.86 13.07 13.70
CA ALA A 63 -1.29 14.05 12.78
C ALA A 63 -2.27 15.16 12.36
N GLY A 64 -3.50 15.16 12.88
CA GLY A 64 -4.50 16.21 12.67
C GLY A 64 -5.51 15.95 11.56
N LEU A 65 -5.53 14.75 10.96
CA LEU A 65 -6.49 14.42 9.90
C LEU A 65 -7.74 13.74 10.45
N ASN A 66 -8.87 14.02 9.86
CA ASN A 66 -10.09 13.24 9.98
C ASN A 66 -10.01 12.08 8.98
N VAL A 67 -9.90 10.84 9.46
CA VAL A 67 -9.69 9.64 8.64
C VAL A 67 -10.93 8.76 8.66
N ARG A 68 -11.41 8.37 7.48
CA ARG A 68 -12.50 7.39 7.35
C ARG A 68 -12.11 6.28 6.38
N LEU A 69 -12.68 5.08 6.58
CA LEU A 69 -12.44 3.90 5.75
C LEU A 69 -13.52 3.78 4.68
N GLY A 70 -13.10 3.76 3.42
CA GLY A 70 -13.97 3.42 2.30
C GLY A 70 -13.63 2.05 1.73
N THR A 71 -14.59 1.32 1.17
CA THR A 71 -14.36 0.00 0.59
C THR A 71 -14.67 -0.07 -0.89
N LEU A 72 -13.85 -0.85 -1.60
CA LEU A 72 -14.10 -1.27 -2.99
C LEU A 72 -15.03 -2.49 -3.08
N ASP A 73 -15.37 -3.10 -1.93
CA ASP A 73 -16.29 -4.23 -1.87
C ASP A 73 -17.71 -3.77 -2.24
N ALA A 74 -18.19 -4.27 -3.38
CA ALA A 74 -19.49 -3.91 -3.91
C ALA A 74 -20.66 -4.45 -3.08
N ASP A 75 -20.44 -5.41 -2.20
CA ASP A 75 -21.49 -6.00 -1.33
C ASP A 75 -21.79 -5.11 -0.13
N ILE A 76 -20.87 -4.24 0.25
CA ILE A 76 -21.07 -3.29 1.35
C ILE A 76 -21.83 -2.05 0.85
N LYS A 77 -23.13 -2.01 1.09
CA LYS A 77 -24.03 -0.91 0.66
C LYS A 77 -24.32 0.13 1.74
N ARG A 78 -23.90 -0.11 2.96
CA ARG A 78 -24.12 0.77 4.13
C ARG A 78 -22.92 0.69 5.08
N PRO A 79 -22.70 1.71 5.93
CA PRO A 79 -21.66 1.65 6.93
C PRO A 79 -21.75 0.36 7.74
N THR A 80 -20.65 -0.40 7.77
CA THR A 80 -20.58 -1.71 8.41
C THR A 80 -19.48 -1.68 9.46
N LYS A 81 -19.81 -2.11 10.67
CA LYS A 81 -18.83 -2.21 11.76
C LYS A 81 -18.17 -3.58 11.73
N VAL A 82 -16.85 -3.56 11.90
CA VAL A 82 -16.00 -4.74 11.99
C VAL A 82 -15.32 -4.73 13.35
N ALA A 83 -15.49 -5.79 14.11
CA ALA A 83 -14.87 -5.94 15.43
C ALA A 83 -13.37 -6.19 15.29
N LEU A 84 -12.59 -5.63 16.20
CA LEU A 84 -11.16 -5.82 16.32
C LEU A 84 -10.82 -6.76 17.48
N PRO A 85 -9.65 -7.44 17.44
CA PRO A 85 -9.22 -8.36 18.49
C PRO A 85 -9.07 -7.72 19.87
N ASP A 86 -8.76 -6.43 19.92
CA ASP A 86 -8.60 -5.64 21.13
C ASP A 86 -9.91 -5.10 21.71
N GLY A 87 -11.05 -5.50 21.15
CA GLY A 87 -12.38 -5.05 21.55
C GLY A 87 -12.81 -3.72 20.90
N GLY A 88 -11.96 -3.12 20.05
CA GLY A 88 -12.32 -1.94 19.25
C GLY A 88 -13.20 -2.30 18.06
N GLU A 89 -13.64 -1.27 17.34
CA GLU A 89 -14.42 -1.40 16.10
C GLU A 89 -13.84 -0.49 15.01
N LEU A 90 -13.87 -0.96 13.77
CA LEU A 90 -13.67 -0.15 12.58
C LEU A 90 -15.00 -0.02 11.84
N THR A 91 -15.30 1.17 11.34
CA THR A 91 -16.44 1.38 10.44
C THR A 91 -15.93 1.47 9.02
N ILE A 92 -16.39 0.57 8.15
CA ILE A 92 -16.09 0.53 6.73
C ILE A 92 -17.33 1.01 5.97
N GLU A 93 -17.14 1.92 5.01
CA GLU A 93 -18.22 2.62 4.35
C GLU A 93 -18.18 2.46 2.82
N PRO A 94 -19.34 2.40 2.16
CA PRO A 94 -19.39 2.35 0.70
C PRO A 94 -18.83 3.63 0.09
N LEU A 95 -18.01 3.48 -0.95
CA LEU A 95 -17.48 4.61 -1.72
C LEU A 95 -18.59 5.27 -2.55
N LEU A 96 -18.58 6.58 -2.58
CA LEU A 96 -19.45 7.40 -3.41
C LEU A 96 -18.62 8.22 -4.38
N ARG A 97 -19.01 8.21 -5.65
CA ARG A 97 -18.39 9.07 -6.65
C ARG A 97 -19.39 10.12 -7.14
N GLN A 98 -19.02 11.38 -6.96
CA GLN A 98 -19.82 12.52 -7.35
C GLN A 98 -18.96 13.58 -8.04
N ARG A 99 -19.38 14.04 -9.22
CA ARG A 99 -18.70 15.11 -9.99
C ARG A 99 -17.20 14.86 -10.22
N GLY A 100 -16.82 13.60 -10.46
CA GLY A 100 -15.40 13.23 -10.66
C GLY A 100 -14.58 13.05 -9.39
N ARG A 101 -15.13 13.30 -8.20
CA ARG A 101 -14.48 13.13 -6.91
C ARG A 101 -14.96 11.86 -6.21
N LEU A 102 -14.10 11.27 -5.42
CA LEU A 102 -14.38 10.09 -4.61
C LEU A 102 -14.47 10.48 -3.13
N GLY A 103 -15.46 9.98 -2.44
CA GLY A 103 -15.68 10.23 -1.01
C GLY A 103 -16.60 9.21 -0.39
N LEU A 104 -17.14 9.57 0.77
CA LEU A 104 -18.17 8.82 1.48
C LEU A 104 -19.36 9.75 1.71
N LYS A 105 -20.44 9.23 2.28
CA LYS A 105 -21.57 10.07 2.67
C LYS A 105 -21.11 11.19 3.62
N ASP A 106 -21.34 12.43 3.24
CA ASP A 106 -20.96 13.64 4.01
C ASP A 106 -19.45 13.73 4.31
N PHE A 107 -18.62 13.18 3.40
CA PHE A 107 -17.16 13.18 3.55
C PHE A 107 -16.48 13.32 2.18
N ASP A 108 -15.87 14.47 1.95
CA ASP A 108 -15.12 14.81 0.74
C ASP A 108 -13.63 14.98 1.09
N PRO A 109 -12.77 13.99 0.78
CA PRO A 109 -11.34 14.06 1.04
C PRO A 109 -10.61 14.74 -0.11
N CYS A 110 -9.55 15.50 0.19
CA CYS A 110 -8.57 15.91 -0.82
C CYS A 110 -7.49 14.85 -1.05
N THR A 111 -7.28 13.96 -0.07
CA THR A 111 -6.27 12.90 -0.13
C THR A 111 -6.91 11.52 0.08
N ILE A 112 -6.53 10.60 -0.78
CA ILE A 112 -6.96 9.20 -0.75
C ILE A 112 -5.72 8.34 -0.60
N LEU A 113 -5.66 7.56 0.47
CA LEU A 113 -4.60 6.58 0.70
C LEU A 113 -5.11 5.18 0.36
N LEU A 114 -4.49 4.58 -0.64
CA LEU A 114 -4.74 3.17 -0.97
C LEU A 114 -3.90 2.29 -0.03
N ASN A 115 -4.57 1.45 0.72
CA ASN A 115 -3.97 0.31 1.39
C ASN A 115 -4.49 -0.97 0.71
N ASN A 116 -4.39 -0.98 -0.63
CA ASN A 116 -4.94 -1.99 -1.53
C ASN A 116 -3.99 -2.17 -2.71
N ASP A 117 -3.54 -3.38 -2.96
CA ASP A 117 -2.56 -3.68 -4.00
C ASP A 117 -3.15 -3.69 -5.42
N LEU A 118 -4.46 -3.58 -5.53
CA LEU A 118 -5.19 -3.61 -6.80
C LEU A 118 -4.88 -4.87 -7.63
N SER A 119 -4.65 -6.01 -6.98
CA SER A 119 -4.28 -7.27 -7.63
C SER A 119 -5.33 -7.77 -8.62
N ALA A 120 -6.60 -7.46 -8.38
CA ALA A 120 -7.71 -7.76 -9.29
C ALA A 120 -7.88 -6.74 -10.45
N GLY A 121 -7.02 -5.76 -10.56
CA GLY A 121 -7.11 -4.69 -11.55
C GLY A 121 -7.48 -3.34 -10.93
N VAL A 122 -7.37 -2.29 -11.75
CA VAL A 122 -7.71 -0.93 -11.31
C VAL A 122 -9.21 -0.71 -11.45
N PRO A 123 -9.96 -0.55 -10.34
CA PRO A 123 -11.39 -0.30 -10.38
C PRO A 123 -11.72 1.02 -11.09
N LYS A 124 -12.77 1.04 -11.91
CA LYS A 124 -13.20 2.25 -12.63
C LYS A 124 -13.48 3.42 -11.69
N VAL A 125 -13.95 3.16 -10.46
CA VAL A 125 -14.26 4.18 -9.47
C VAL A 125 -13.03 5.00 -9.05
N LEU A 126 -11.82 4.45 -9.18
CA LEU A 126 -10.56 5.12 -8.86
C LEU A 126 -9.93 5.87 -10.05
N GLN A 127 -10.46 5.70 -11.27
CA GLN A 127 -9.88 6.30 -12.47
C GLN A 127 -10.37 7.73 -12.68
N GLY A 128 -9.49 8.61 -13.17
CA GLY A 128 -9.85 9.98 -13.53
C GLY A 128 -10.46 10.78 -12.38
N LEU A 129 -9.84 10.72 -11.21
CA LEU A 129 -10.24 11.54 -10.06
C LEU A 129 -9.83 12.99 -10.30
N HIS A 130 -10.71 13.91 -9.93
CA HIS A 130 -10.52 15.33 -10.13
C HIS A 130 -10.13 16.01 -8.82
N GLU A 131 -9.02 16.74 -8.82
CA GLU A 131 -8.53 17.50 -7.66
C GLU A 131 -8.43 16.70 -6.36
N GLN A 132 -7.97 15.45 -6.47
CA GLN A 132 -7.71 14.58 -5.33
C GLN A 132 -6.36 13.90 -5.48
N TYR A 133 -5.59 13.87 -4.40
CA TYR A 133 -4.32 13.16 -4.35
C TYR A 133 -4.57 11.69 -4.04
N LEU A 134 -4.19 10.80 -4.95
CA LEU A 134 -4.26 9.35 -4.77
C LEU A 134 -2.87 8.79 -4.51
N LEU A 135 -2.68 8.17 -3.37
CA LEU A 135 -1.42 7.63 -2.89
C LEU A 135 -1.56 6.16 -2.46
N PRO A 136 -0.66 5.29 -2.91
CA PRO A 136 0.22 5.45 -4.06
C PRO A 136 -0.57 5.61 -5.36
N PRO A 137 0.05 6.10 -6.44
CA PRO A 137 -0.66 6.27 -7.71
C PRO A 137 -1.05 4.93 -8.31
N LEU A 138 -2.13 4.88 -9.11
CA LEU A 138 -2.71 3.64 -9.65
C LEU A 138 -1.71 2.76 -10.40
N GLN A 139 -0.76 3.36 -11.11
CA GLN A 139 0.29 2.63 -11.82
C GLN A 139 1.29 1.91 -10.90
N ALA A 140 1.23 2.16 -9.60
CA ALA A 140 2.03 1.46 -8.62
C ALA A 140 1.43 0.11 -8.19
N GLY A 141 0.18 -0.19 -8.56
CA GLY A 141 -0.49 -1.44 -8.26
C GLY A 141 0.14 -2.67 -8.95
N TRP A 142 -0.07 -3.83 -8.36
CA TRP A 142 0.53 -5.10 -8.81
C TRP A 142 0.10 -5.54 -10.20
N THR A 143 -1.05 -5.14 -10.69
CA THR A 143 -1.50 -5.44 -12.06
C THR A 143 -0.65 -4.78 -13.14
N VAL A 144 0.00 -3.68 -12.79
CA VAL A 144 0.85 -2.90 -13.70
C VAL A 144 2.33 -3.15 -13.44
N ARG A 145 2.68 -3.50 -12.20
CA ARG A 145 4.05 -3.63 -11.73
C ARG A 145 4.39 -5.08 -11.39
N ARG A 146 5.29 -5.67 -12.16
CA ARG A 146 5.80 -7.03 -11.90
C ARG A 146 7.02 -6.98 -10.98
N LYS A 147 7.10 -7.87 -9.98
CA LYS A 147 8.25 -7.99 -9.07
C LYS A 147 9.57 -8.20 -9.82
N SER A 148 9.56 -8.99 -10.89
CA SER A 148 10.72 -9.23 -11.74
C SER A 148 11.29 -7.94 -12.34
N ARG A 149 10.44 -7.00 -12.78
CA ARG A 149 10.88 -5.69 -13.26
C ARG A 149 11.34 -4.79 -12.12
N HIS A 150 10.68 -4.87 -10.97
CA HIS A 150 11.04 -4.09 -9.79
C HIS A 150 12.46 -4.36 -9.34
N PHE A 151 12.85 -5.62 -9.14
CA PHE A 151 14.18 -5.96 -8.68
C PHE A 151 15.27 -5.55 -9.67
N ARG A 152 15.03 -5.67 -10.97
CA ARG A 152 15.96 -5.18 -12.00
C ARG A 152 16.16 -3.65 -11.91
N SER A 153 15.08 -2.89 -11.84
CA SER A 153 15.15 -1.44 -11.70
C SER A 153 15.79 -1.02 -10.37
N TYR A 154 15.51 -1.77 -9.28
CA TYR A 154 16.12 -1.54 -7.99
C TYR A 154 17.64 -1.74 -8.05
N GLU A 155 18.14 -2.79 -8.70
CA GLU A 155 19.56 -3.04 -8.85
C GLU A 155 20.29 -1.86 -9.55
N GLU A 156 19.69 -1.33 -10.62
CA GLU A 156 20.24 -0.17 -11.32
C GLU A 156 20.28 1.09 -10.44
N VAL A 157 19.22 1.34 -9.67
CA VAL A 157 19.14 2.47 -8.74
C VAL A 157 20.11 2.28 -7.59
N ALA A 158 20.19 1.07 -7.02
CA ALA A 158 21.12 0.75 -5.93
C ALA A 158 22.58 0.98 -6.33
N LYS A 159 22.99 0.55 -7.54
CA LYS A 159 24.34 0.79 -8.08
C LYS A 159 24.66 2.29 -8.19
N LYS A 160 23.70 3.10 -8.68
CA LYS A 160 23.87 4.56 -8.77
C LYS A 160 23.98 5.20 -7.39
N PHE A 161 23.14 4.78 -6.47
CA PHE A 161 23.09 5.29 -5.09
C PHE A 161 24.36 4.93 -4.32
N ALA A 162 24.83 3.68 -4.41
CA ALA A 162 26.10 3.26 -3.82
C ALA A 162 27.28 4.10 -4.32
N LYS A 163 27.32 4.37 -5.63
CA LYS A 163 28.34 5.25 -6.21
C LYS A 163 28.32 6.66 -5.64
N LEU A 164 27.12 7.22 -5.42
CA LEU A 164 26.97 8.55 -4.81
C LEU A 164 27.46 8.59 -3.36
N LEU A 165 27.27 7.49 -2.61
CA LEU A 165 27.70 7.37 -1.23
C LEU A 165 29.14 6.88 -1.06
N GLY A 166 29.84 6.51 -2.15
CA GLY A 166 31.18 5.95 -2.11
C GLY A 166 31.26 4.57 -1.44
N MET A 167 30.17 3.78 -1.51
CA MET A 167 30.09 2.46 -0.90
C MET A 167 29.99 1.36 -1.96
N ASP A 168 30.29 0.12 -1.56
CA ASP A 168 30.17 -1.02 -2.46
C ASP A 168 28.68 -1.36 -2.73
N PRO A 169 28.25 -1.47 -3.99
CA PRO A 169 26.87 -1.78 -4.33
C PRO A 169 26.31 -3.07 -3.70
N TRP A 170 27.15 -4.08 -3.46
CA TRP A 170 26.70 -5.34 -2.88
C TRP A 170 26.12 -5.21 -1.46
N LEU A 171 26.50 -4.16 -0.72
CA LEU A 171 26.00 -3.89 0.62
C LEU A 171 24.50 -3.53 0.65
N ILE A 172 23.98 -3.00 -0.45
CA ILE A 172 22.59 -2.51 -0.55
C ILE A 172 21.79 -3.20 -1.66
N ASN A 173 22.45 -4.01 -2.49
CA ASN A 173 21.79 -4.70 -3.59
C ASN A 173 21.22 -6.03 -3.10
N PRO A 174 19.91 -6.28 -3.22
CA PRO A 174 19.33 -7.57 -2.82
C PRO A 174 19.83 -8.66 -3.78
N MET A 175 20.08 -9.82 -3.23
CA MET A 175 20.31 -11.02 -4.03
C MET A 175 18.98 -11.49 -4.59
N PHE A 176 18.90 -11.61 -5.92
CA PHE A 176 17.72 -12.14 -6.60
C PHE A 176 18.10 -12.92 -7.85
N ALA A 177 17.21 -13.84 -8.24
CA ALA A 177 17.24 -14.52 -9.52
C ALA A 177 15.93 -14.24 -10.26
N GLN A 178 15.98 -14.31 -11.59
CA GLN A 178 14.80 -14.18 -12.43
C GLN A 178 14.57 -15.45 -13.23
N CYS A 179 13.37 -15.99 -13.13
CA CYS A 179 12.82 -16.85 -14.15
C CYS A 179 12.03 -16.00 -15.14
N GLY A 180 11.90 -16.44 -16.38
CA GLY A 180 10.97 -15.83 -17.34
C GLY A 180 9.51 -16.03 -16.94
N GLU A 181 8.59 -15.85 -17.87
CA GLU A 181 7.21 -16.29 -17.66
C GLU A 181 7.21 -17.81 -17.58
N VAL A 182 6.75 -18.32 -16.44
CA VAL A 182 6.79 -19.75 -16.12
C VAL A 182 5.36 -20.24 -16.05
N ASP A 183 5.04 -21.27 -16.84
CA ASP A 183 3.80 -22.01 -16.70
C ASP A 183 4.02 -23.21 -15.78
N PHE A 184 3.42 -23.18 -14.60
CA PHE A 184 3.53 -24.27 -13.63
C PHE A 184 2.67 -25.48 -13.97
N SER A 185 1.81 -25.41 -14.97
CA SER A 185 1.09 -26.59 -15.50
C SER A 185 2.00 -27.51 -16.32
N GLU A 186 3.12 -26.98 -16.79
CA GLU A 186 4.17 -27.72 -17.50
C GLU A 186 5.37 -27.99 -16.59
N GLY A 187 5.91 -29.19 -16.60
CA GLY A 187 7.05 -29.58 -15.78
C GLY A 187 8.30 -28.71 -15.99
N THR A 188 8.49 -28.19 -17.20
CA THR A 188 9.56 -27.26 -17.58
C THR A 188 9.58 -25.98 -16.75
N GLY A 189 8.42 -25.55 -16.27
CA GLY A 189 8.30 -24.37 -15.41
C GLY A 189 8.96 -24.58 -14.05
N ILE A 190 8.80 -25.75 -13.46
CA ILE A 190 9.41 -26.11 -12.17
C ILE A 190 10.93 -26.20 -12.31
N GLU A 191 11.43 -26.81 -13.39
CA GLU A 191 12.86 -26.93 -13.67
C GLU A 191 13.54 -25.57 -13.85
N CYS A 192 12.86 -24.61 -14.50
CA CYS A 192 13.36 -23.26 -14.67
C CYS A 192 13.51 -22.54 -13.31
N VAL A 193 12.53 -22.67 -12.43
CA VAL A 193 12.57 -22.07 -11.08
C VAL A 193 13.67 -22.72 -10.26
N GLN A 194 13.79 -24.04 -10.28
CA GLN A 194 14.80 -24.79 -9.55
C GLN A 194 16.21 -24.42 -9.99
N SER A 195 16.47 -24.40 -11.29
CA SER A 195 17.77 -23.98 -11.84
C SER A 195 18.15 -22.55 -11.45
N SER A 196 17.16 -21.64 -11.43
CA SER A 196 17.39 -20.26 -11.02
C SER A 196 17.65 -20.14 -9.52
N ALA A 197 17.00 -20.94 -8.69
CA ALA A 197 17.23 -21.01 -7.25
C ALA A 197 18.63 -21.58 -6.94
N ASP A 198 19.01 -22.68 -7.59
CA ASP A 198 20.33 -23.30 -7.43
C ASP A 198 21.46 -22.33 -7.81
N ALA A 199 21.29 -21.59 -8.90
CA ALA A 199 22.24 -20.56 -9.32
C ALA A 199 22.34 -19.37 -8.33
N LEU A 200 21.27 -19.09 -7.59
CA LEU A 200 21.26 -18.06 -6.55
C LEU A 200 21.94 -18.53 -5.27
N ILE A 201 21.75 -19.79 -4.90
CA ILE A 201 22.37 -20.41 -3.71
C ILE A 201 23.88 -20.58 -3.89
N ALA A 202 24.33 -20.82 -5.13
CA ALA A 202 25.74 -21.02 -5.47
C ALA A 202 26.56 -19.71 -5.51
N LYS A 203 25.93 -18.54 -5.40
CA LYS A 203 26.58 -17.22 -5.34
C LYS A 203 26.92 -16.83 -3.91
#